data_96968259fbe36a57ec9ce3b69806de54
#
_entry.id   96968259fbe36a57ec9ce3b69806de54
#
_cell.length_a   1.000
_cell.length_b   1.000
_cell.length_c   1.000
_cell.angle_alpha   90.00
_cell.angle_beta   90.00
_cell.angle_gamma   90.00
#
_symmetry.space_group_name_H-M   'P 1'
#
loop_
_entity.id
_entity.type
_entity.pdbx_description
1 polymer ?
#
loop_
_entity_poly.entity_id
_entity_poly.type
_entity_poly.pdbx_seq_one_letter_code
_entity_poly.pdbx_strand_id
1 'polypeptide(L)'
;FIGFGTLLMTKYLKFEQHSTQNIKHVNGWFFVLGILALFPAVYFAYVLAVQHMFQSKVEHIINNQIETKYHVINYDINAESKTIELDISTPTFDAKINQNITAFFARNNIKNIDLIIHQSTEENQDLGKEIKKLQLEIMELKKAKQKLTIR
;
A
#
# COMPACT_ATOMS: atom_id res chain seq x y z
N PHE A 1 -10.73 25.35 -7.73
CA PHE A 1 -11.17 25.39 -6.32
C PHE A 1 -11.27 26.81 -5.79
N ILE A 2 -10.30 27.70 -6.08
CA ILE A 2 -10.28 29.10 -5.61
C ILE A 2 -11.50 29.88 -6.14
N GLY A 3 -11.87 29.70 -7.42
CA GLY A 3 -13.01 30.40 -8.03
C GLY A 3 -14.37 30.02 -7.45
N PHE A 4 -14.54 28.78 -6.97
CA PHE A 4 -15.79 28.35 -6.35
C PHE A 4 -15.92 28.90 -4.93
N GLY A 5 -14.81 28.93 -4.17
CA GLY A 5 -14.78 29.54 -2.84
C GLY A 5 -15.09 31.01 -2.86
N THR A 6 -14.56 31.77 -3.83
CA THR A 6 -14.82 33.18 -3.98
C THR A 6 -16.27 33.45 -4.40
N LEU A 7 -16.86 32.62 -5.26
CA LEU A 7 -18.28 32.73 -5.66
C LEU A 7 -19.24 32.43 -4.48
N LEU A 8 -18.91 31.45 -3.67
CA LEU A 8 -19.68 31.13 -2.47
C LEU A 8 -19.58 32.22 -1.42
N MET A 9 -18.40 32.80 -1.25
CA MET A 9 -18.16 33.90 -0.32
C MET A 9 -18.87 35.19 -0.74
N THR A 10 -18.85 35.56 -2.04
CA THR A 10 -19.56 36.72 -2.55
C THR A 10 -21.07 36.56 -2.44
N LYS A 11 -21.61 35.37 -2.61
CA LYS A 11 -23.05 35.09 -2.45
C LYS A 11 -23.49 35.12 -0.97
N TYR A 12 -22.64 34.63 -0.06
CA TYR A 12 -22.95 34.58 1.37
C TYR A 12 -22.77 35.93 2.06
N LEU A 13 -21.79 36.73 1.62
CA LEU A 13 -21.47 38.06 2.19
C LEU A 13 -22.27 39.21 1.60
N LYS A 14 -23.29 38.93 0.73
CA LYS A 14 -24.20 39.98 0.19
C LYS A 14 -23.47 41.26 -0.25
N PHE A 15 -22.36 41.14 -0.96
CA PHE A 15 -21.81 42.29 -1.63
C PHE A 15 -22.79 42.73 -2.71
N GLU A 16 -23.46 43.86 -2.50
CA GLU A 16 -24.33 44.50 -3.47
C GLU A 16 -23.53 44.86 -4.74
N GLN A 17 -23.57 43.98 -5.71
CA GLN A 17 -23.19 44.35 -7.08
C GLN A 17 -24.42 44.91 -7.79
N HIS A 18 -24.43 46.23 -7.95
CA HIS A 18 -25.30 46.91 -8.90
C HIS A 18 -24.97 46.47 -10.32
N SER A 19 -25.59 45.39 -10.77
CA SER A 19 -25.71 45.07 -12.20
C SER A 19 -26.91 44.15 -12.38
N THR A 20 -28.03 44.77 -12.68
CA THR A 20 -29.27 44.14 -13.13
C THR A 20 -29.09 43.58 -14.53
N GLN A 21 -29.34 42.33 -14.68
CA GLN A 21 -29.98 41.56 -15.76
C GLN A 21 -29.27 40.24 -16.06
N ASN A 22 -30.07 39.16 -16.02
CA ASN A 22 -29.73 37.79 -16.43
C ASN A 22 -28.93 36.88 -15.47
N ILE A 23 -28.87 37.17 -14.19
CA ILE A 23 -28.13 36.37 -13.21
C ILE A 23 -28.81 34.99 -12.89
N LYS A 24 -30.13 34.87 -13.17
CA LYS A 24 -30.87 33.63 -12.79
C LYS A 24 -30.44 32.39 -13.54
N HIS A 25 -30.08 32.48 -14.79
CA HIS A 25 -29.62 31.32 -15.60
C HIS A 25 -28.13 30.98 -15.36
N VAL A 26 -27.32 32.00 -15.12
CA VAL A 26 -25.87 31.81 -14.87
C VAL A 26 -25.63 31.09 -13.52
N ASN A 27 -26.40 31.39 -12.49
CA ASN A 27 -26.26 30.73 -11.18
C ASN A 27 -26.59 29.25 -11.21
N GLY A 28 -27.58 28.82 -12.00
CA GLY A 28 -27.91 27.39 -12.16
C GLY A 28 -26.81 26.60 -12.83
N TRP A 29 -26.20 27.13 -13.87
CA TRP A 29 -25.13 26.47 -14.63
C TRP A 29 -23.84 26.31 -13.79
N PHE A 30 -23.47 27.32 -13.04
CA PHE A 30 -22.31 27.23 -12.12
C PHE A 30 -22.53 26.22 -10.99
N PHE A 31 -23.77 26.07 -10.53
CA PHE A 31 -24.10 25.05 -9.53
C PHE A 31 -23.99 23.64 -10.11
N VAL A 32 -24.47 23.43 -11.32
CA VAL A 32 -24.33 22.14 -12.02
C VAL A 32 -22.86 21.81 -12.29
N LEU A 33 -22.06 22.77 -12.75
CA LEU A 33 -20.61 22.60 -12.94
C LEU A 33 -19.90 22.29 -11.61
N GLY A 34 -20.29 22.93 -10.52
CA GLY A 34 -19.76 22.67 -9.19
C GLY A 34 -20.05 21.26 -8.70
N ILE A 35 -21.27 20.77 -8.89
CA ILE A 35 -21.64 19.38 -8.57
C ILE A 35 -20.86 18.41 -9.45
N LEU A 36 -20.77 18.67 -10.76
CA LEU A 36 -20.04 17.83 -11.68
C LEU A 36 -18.54 17.71 -11.33
N ALA A 37 -17.94 18.80 -10.84
CA ALA A 37 -16.56 18.81 -10.37
C ALA A 37 -16.35 18.06 -9.05
N LEU A 38 -17.38 17.94 -8.20
CA LEU A 38 -17.32 17.19 -6.95
C LEU A 38 -17.41 15.66 -7.15
N PHE A 39 -18.05 15.21 -8.24
CA PHE A 39 -18.25 13.78 -8.52
C PHE A 39 -16.93 12.98 -8.50
N PRO A 40 -15.89 13.36 -9.25
CA PRO A 40 -14.63 12.63 -9.22
C PRO A 40 -13.97 12.66 -7.84
N ALA A 41 -14.07 13.75 -7.10
CA ALA A 41 -13.48 13.86 -5.76
C ALA A 41 -14.15 12.88 -4.77
N VAL A 42 -15.47 12.78 -4.80
CA VAL A 42 -16.23 11.83 -3.96
C VAL A 42 -15.93 10.39 -4.37
N TYR A 43 -15.83 10.12 -5.68
CA TYR A 43 -15.48 8.80 -6.19
C TYR A 43 -14.10 8.37 -5.72
N PHE A 44 -13.07 9.22 -5.85
CA PHE A 44 -11.73 8.91 -5.38
C PHE A 44 -11.66 8.75 -3.87
N ALA A 45 -12.37 9.59 -3.11
CA ALA A 45 -12.45 9.44 -1.65
C ALA A 45 -13.07 8.09 -1.25
N TYR A 46 -14.11 7.64 -1.95
CA TYR A 46 -14.72 6.34 -1.72
C TYR A 46 -13.75 5.19 -2.02
N VAL A 47 -13.06 5.23 -3.17
CA VAL A 47 -12.07 4.20 -3.55
C VAL A 47 -10.96 4.12 -2.51
N LEU A 48 -10.39 5.25 -2.10
CA LEU A 48 -9.35 5.30 -1.07
C LEU A 48 -9.84 4.75 0.29
N ALA A 49 -11.08 5.08 0.68
CA ALA A 49 -11.66 4.56 1.91
C ALA A 49 -11.79 3.04 1.90
N VAL A 50 -12.25 2.46 0.77
CA VAL A 50 -12.37 0.99 0.62
C VAL A 50 -11.00 0.32 0.66
N GLN A 51 -9.99 0.88 -0.03
CA GLN A 51 -8.62 0.36 0.00
C GLN A 51 -8.03 0.41 1.41
N HIS A 52 -8.21 1.51 2.12
CA HIS A 52 -7.73 1.65 3.50
C HIS A 52 -8.42 0.65 4.46
N MET A 53 -9.73 0.45 4.31
CA MET A 53 -10.45 -0.55 5.11
C MET A 53 -9.97 -1.97 4.85
N PHE A 54 -9.65 -2.31 3.60
CA PHE A 54 -9.07 -3.60 3.26
C PHE A 54 -7.69 -3.78 3.91
N GLN A 55 -6.81 -2.80 3.73
CA GLN A 55 -5.46 -2.81 4.31
C GLN A 55 -5.50 -2.96 5.84
N SER A 56 -6.30 -2.15 6.53
CA SER A 56 -6.44 -2.22 7.99
C SER A 56 -6.96 -3.58 8.48
N LYS A 57 -7.90 -4.20 7.76
CA LYS A 57 -8.38 -5.55 8.10
C LYS A 57 -7.30 -6.61 7.93
N VAL A 58 -6.53 -6.54 6.84
CA VAL A 58 -5.45 -7.48 6.56
C VAL A 58 -4.35 -7.34 7.62
N GLU A 59 -3.92 -6.12 7.93
CA GLU A 59 -2.94 -5.83 8.98
C GLU A 59 -3.38 -6.38 10.34
N HIS A 60 -4.66 -6.19 10.70
CA HIS A 60 -5.19 -6.71 11.94
C HIS A 60 -5.14 -8.25 12.02
N ILE A 61 -5.37 -8.95 10.90
CA ILE A 61 -5.28 -10.42 10.85
C ILE A 61 -3.82 -10.86 10.95
N ILE A 62 -2.91 -10.18 10.23
CA ILE A 62 -1.48 -10.50 10.27
C ILE A 62 -0.97 -10.37 11.70
N ASN A 63 -1.16 -9.21 12.33
CA ASN A 63 -0.62 -8.90 13.65
C ASN A 63 -1.25 -9.74 14.77
N ASN A 64 -2.55 -10.05 14.71
CA ASN A 64 -3.23 -10.72 15.81
C ASN A 64 -3.37 -12.24 15.64
N GLN A 65 -3.33 -12.76 14.44
CA GLN A 65 -3.59 -14.18 14.18
C GLN A 65 -2.41 -14.90 13.53
N ILE A 66 -1.72 -14.25 12.60
CA ILE A 66 -0.61 -14.89 11.88
C ILE A 66 0.67 -14.75 12.70
N GLU A 67 0.98 -13.57 13.20
CA GLU A 67 2.19 -13.27 13.97
C GLU A 67 2.26 -14.03 15.29
N THR A 68 1.11 -14.37 15.88
CA THR A 68 1.06 -15.23 17.08
C THR A 68 1.48 -16.68 16.81
N LYS A 69 1.40 -17.15 15.59
CA LYS A 69 1.68 -18.54 15.21
C LYS A 69 2.94 -18.69 14.36
N TYR A 70 3.24 -17.70 13.56
CA TYR A 70 4.36 -17.67 12.63
C TYR A 70 5.18 -16.40 12.86
N HIS A 71 6.49 -16.49 12.76
CA HIS A 71 7.33 -15.30 12.85
C HIS A 71 7.33 -14.56 11.52
N VAL A 72 6.53 -13.49 11.43
CA VAL A 72 6.45 -12.63 10.23
C VAL A 72 7.60 -11.65 10.29
N ILE A 73 8.47 -11.66 9.27
CA ILE A 73 9.60 -10.74 9.14
C ILE A 73 9.16 -9.44 8.50
N ASN A 74 8.38 -9.56 7.44
CA ASN A 74 7.89 -8.43 6.65
C ASN A 74 6.58 -8.80 5.96
N TYR A 75 5.78 -7.79 5.60
CA TYR A 75 4.61 -7.98 4.75
C TYR A 75 4.37 -6.76 3.87
N ASP A 76 3.83 -7.00 2.69
CA ASP A 76 3.34 -5.96 1.80
C ASP A 76 1.89 -6.24 1.40
N ILE A 77 1.07 -5.18 1.37
CA ILE A 77 -0.36 -5.27 1.09
C ILE A 77 -0.71 -4.33 -0.04
N ASN A 78 -0.98 -4.89 -1.20
CA ASN A 78 -1.52 -4.12 -2.32
C ASN A 78 -3.05 -4.22 -2.31
N ALA A 79 -3.71 -3.16 -1.83
CA ALA A 79 -5.17 -3.13 -1.72
C ALA A 79 -5.88 -3.03 -3.09
N GLU A 80 -5.20 -2.51 -4.11
CA GLU A 80 -5.75 -2.36 -5.46
C GLU A 80 -5.85 -3.71 -6.18
N SER A 81 -4.76 -4.47 -6.19
CA SER A 81 -4.70 -5.81 -6.78
C SER A 81 -5.21 -6.90 -5.83
N LYS A 82 -5.44 -6.58 -4.55
CA LYS A 82 -5.73 -7.53 -3.46
C LYS A 82 -4.65 -8.59 -3.29
N THR A 83 -3.41 -8.22 -3.52
CA THR A 83 -2.25 -9.08 -3.33
C THR A 83 -1.67 -8.84 -1.94
N ILE A 84 -1.36 -9.93 -1.26
CA ILE A 84 -0.71 -9.93 0.07
C ILE A 84 0.56 -10.73 -0.06
N GLU A 85 1.68 -10.09 0.20
CA GLU A 85 3.00 -10.71 0.22
C GLU A 85 3.48 -10.82 1.68
N LEU A 86 3.90 -12.01 2.09
CA LEU A 86 4.31 -12.30 3.45
C LEU A 86 5.68 -12.99 3.47
N ASP A 87 6.63 -12.39 4.18
CA ASP A 87 7.92 -12.99 4.48
C ASP A 87 7.88 -13.62 5.86
N ILE A 88 7.95 -14.93 5.93
CA ILE A 88 7.78 -15.69 7.18
C ILE A 88 9.05 -16.49 7.48
N SER A 89 9.56 -16.35 8.70
CA SER A 89 10.63 -17.21 9.23
C SER A 89 10.04 -18.42 9.92
N THR A 90 10.48 -19.61 9.51
CA THR A 90 10.09 -20.87 10.11
C THR A 90 11.33 -21.72 10.39
N PRO A 91 11.38 -22.49 11.51
CA PRO A 91 12.52 -23.38 11.79
C PRO A 91 12.68 -24.46 10.72
N THR A 92 11.58 -24.96 10.18
CA THR A 92 11.53 -25.97 9.11
C THR A 92 10.55 -25.54 8.03
N PHE A 93 10.80 -25.97 6.79
CA PHE A 93 9.90 -25.71 5.68
C PHE A 93 8.52 -26.37 5.90
N ASP A 94 7.46 -25.60 5.91
CA ASP A 94 6.08 -26.08 6.03
C ASP A 94 5.33 -25.90 4.69
N ALA A 95 5.13 -27.00 3.97
CA ALA A 95 4.39 -27.00 2.70
C ALA A 95 2.91 -26.61 2.85
N LYS A 96 2.35 -26.70 4.08
CA LYS A 96 0.94 -26.38 4.35
C LYS A 96 0.70 -24.93 4.80
N ILE A 97 1.76 -24.14 4.98
CA ILE A 97 1.66 -22.78 5.49
C ILE A 97 0.74 -21.93 4.64
N ASN A 98 0.81 -22.07 3.32
CA ASN A 98 -0.05 -21.32 2.40
C ASN A 98 -1.53 -21.65 2.61
N GLN A 99 -1.88 -22.92 2.76
CA GLN A 99 -3.26 -23.36 3.04
C GLN A 99 -3.75 -22.85 4.39
N ASN A 100 -2.89 -22.90 5.42
CA ASN A 100 -3.22 -22.44 6.75
C ASN A 100 -3.49 -20.93 6.77
N ILE A 101 -2.63 -20.13 6.16
CA ILE A 101 -2.79 -18.68 6.12
C ILE A 101 -3.98 -18.27 5.25
N THR A 102 -4.20 -18.92 4.11
CA THR A 102 -5.41 -18.72 3.31
C THR A 102 -6.68 -19.00 4.12
N ALA A 103 -6.68 -20.04 4.95
CA ALA A 103 -7.80 -20.35 5.82
C ALA A 103 -8.04 -19.28 6.89
N PHE A 104 -7.00 -18.59 7.43
CA PHE A 104 -7.16 -17.45 8.33
C PHE A 104 -7.88 -16.28 7.64
N PHE A 105 -7.47 -15.92 6.43
CA PHE A 105 -8.13 -14.87 5.68
C PHE A 105 -9.57 -15.22 5.31
N ALA A 106 -9.82 -16.46 4.90
CA ALA A 106 -11.17 -16.93 4.56
C ALA A 106 -12.13 -16.90 5.76
N ARG A 107 -11.66 -17.26 6.96
CA ARG A 107 -12.44 -17.18 8.23
C ARG A 107 -12.83 -15.75 8.59
N ASN A 108 -12.03 -14.78 8.22
CA ASN A 108 -12.27 -13.37 8.45
C ASN A 108 -12.98 -12.66 7.28
N ASN A 109 -13.65 -13.44 6.42
CA ASN A 109 -14.40 -12.95 5.26
C ASN A 109 -13.56 -12.18 4.22
N ILE A 110 -12.26 -12.40 4.18
CA ILE A 110 -11.40 -11.89 3.12
C ILE A 110 -11.28 -12.96 2.06
N LYS A 111 -11.93 -12.73 0.91
CA LYS A 111 -11.96 -13.65 -0.23
C LYS A 111 -11.33 -13.00 -1.45
N ASN A 112 -10.94 -13.81 -2.43
CA ASN A 112 -10.35 -13.36 -3.69
C ASN A 112 -9.09 -12.51 -3.48
N ILE A 113 -8.18 -13.01 -2.65
CA ILE A 113 -6.84 -12.48 -2.46
C ILE A 113 -5.84 -13.34 -3.20
N ASP A 114 -4.83 -12.71 -3.74
CA ASP A 114 -3.62 -13.36 -4.23
C ASP A 114 -2.57 -13.34 -3.11
N LEU A 115 -2.20 -14.53 -2.62
CA LEU A 115 -1.32 -14.68 -1.46
C LEU A 115 0.01 -15.24 -1.90
N ILE A 116 1.07 -14.45 -1.73
CA ILE A 116 2.46 -14.81 -1.99
C ILE A 116 3.17 -14.97 -0.66
N ILE A 117 3.71 -16.16 -0.39
CA ILE A 117 4.42 -16.43 0.86
C ILE A 117 5.85 -16.84 0.56
N HIS A 118 6.80 -16.06 1.09
CA HIS A 118 8.21 -16.36 1.10
C HIS A 118 8.59 -16.97 2.45
N GLN A 119 9.01 -18.24 2.44
CA GLN A 119 9.49 -18.89 3.65
C GLN A 119 11.01 -18.79 3.72
N SER A 120 11.51 -18.19 4.80
CA SER A 120 12.92 -18.22 5.17
C SER A 120 13.13 -19.22 6.29
N THR A 121 14.00 -20.21 6.08
CA THR A 121 14.44 -21.12 7.14
C THR A 121 15.72 -20.59 7.78
N GLU A 122 15.97 -20.93 9.05
CA GLU A 122 17.20 -20.52 9.75
C GLU A 122 18.45 -20.99 9.00
N GLU A 123 18.40 -22.18 8.39
CA GLU A 123 19.45 -22.73 7.55
C GLU A 123 19.75 -21.84 6.33
N ASN A 124 18.74 -21.26 5.69
CA ASN A 124 18.92 -20.34 4.56
C ASN A 124 19.49 -18.98 4.99
N GLN A 125 19.20 -18.53 6.22
CA GLN A 125 19.77 -17.28 6.74
C GLN A 125 21.26 -17.44 7.04
N ASP A 126 21.69 -18.58 7.58
CA ASP A 126 23.10 -18.83 7.84
C ASP A 126 23.90 -19.03 6.55
N LEU A 127 23.34 -19.74 5.58
CA LEU A 127 23.91 -19.83 4.22
C LEU A 127 24.05 -18.44 3.57
N GLY A 128 23.06 -17.56 3.73
CA GLY A 128 23.12 -16.18 3.22
C GLY A 128 24.25 -15.36 3.84
N LYS A 129 24.50 -15.51 5.15
CA LYS A 129 25.61 -14.86 5.86
C LYS A 129 26.96 -15.41 5.38
N GLU A 130 27.05 -16.72 5.20
CA GLU A 130 28.26 -17.39 4.74
C GLU A 130 28.62 -16.98 3.29
N ILE A 131 27.62 -16.93 2.40
CA ILE A 131 27.78 -16.42 1.03
C ILE A 131 28.30 -14.97 1.04
N LYS A 132 27.72 -14.09 1.85
CA LYS A 132 28.22 -12.70 1.97
C LYS A 132 29.65 -12.63 2.46
N LYS A 133 30.02 -13.47 3.45
CA LYS A 133 31.40 -13.53 3.95
C LYS A 133 32.37 -13.98 2.88
N LEU A 134 32.04 -15.03 2.14
CA LEU A 134 32.84 -15.53 1.02
C LEU A 134 32.98 -14.50 -0.12
N GLN A 135 31.93 -13.77 -0.43
CA GLN A 135 31.97 -12.70 -1.44
C GLN A 135 32.94 -11.56 -1.03
N LEU A 136 32.95 -11.17 0.25
CA LEU A 136 33.88 -10.17 0.77
C LEU A 136 35.32 -10.67 0.67
N GLU A 137 35.59 -11.91 1.05
CA GLU A 137 36.91 -12.53 0.98
C GLU A 137 37.44 -12.60 -0.46
N ILE A 138 36.58 -12.98 -1.41
CA ILE A 138 36.91 -12.97 -2.84
C ILE A 138 37.24 -11.55 -3.33
N MET A 139 36.51 -10.53 -2.86
CA MET A 139 36.77 -9.13 -3.21
C MET A 139 38.14 -8.67 -2.68
N GLU A 140 38.49 -9.03 -1.45
CA GLU A 140 39.78 -8.71 -0.86
C GLU A 140 40.95 -9.40 -1.58
N LEU A 141 40.81 -10.68 -1.90
CA LEU A 141 41.76 -11.42 -2.69
C LEU A 141 41.96 -10.85 -4.08
N LYS A 142 40.89 -10.43 -4.76
CA LYS A 142 40.99 -9.76 -6.05
C LYS A 142 41.76 -8.41 -5.95
N LYS A 143 41.49 -7.60 -4.90
CA LYS A 143 42.19 -6.37 -4.66
C LYS A 143 43.71 -6.60 -4.35
N ALA A 144 44.00 -7.64 -3.56
CA ALA A 144 45.39 -7.99 -3.25
C ALA A 144 46.12 -8.48 -4.51
N LYS A 145 45.52 -9.29 -5.35
CA LYS A 145 46.07 -9.75 -6.63
C LYS A 145 46.34 -8.57 -7.58
N GLN A 146 45.42 -7.63 -7.65
CA GLN A 146 45.60 -6.44 -8.51
C GLN A 146 46.75 -5.53 -8.07
N LYS A 147 46.98 -5.42 -6.74
CA LYS A 147 48.15 -4.71 -6.21
C LYS A 147 49.49 -5.38 -6.51
N LEU A 148 49.50 -6.71 -6.60
CA LEU A 148 50.68 -7.48 -6.93
C LEU A 148 51.05 -7.44 -8.44
N THR A 149 50.08 -7.23 -9.30
CA THR A 149 50.25 -7.20 -10.76
C THR A 149 50.76 -5.81 -11.26
N ILE A 150 50.66 -4.76 -10.42
CA ILE A 150 51.07 -3.37 -10.78
C ILE A 150 52.49 -3.07 -10.27
N ARG A 151 53.14 -4.01 -9.66
CA ARG A 151 54.54 -3.90 -9.20
C ARG A 151 55.49 -4.66 -10.10
#